data_2b9fd557261ac5395ebe66f011a364bb
#
_entry.id   2b9fd557261ac5395ebe66f011a364bb
#
_cell.length_a   1.000
_cell.length_b   1.000
_cell.length_c   1.000
_cell.angle_alpha   90.00
_cell.angle_beta   90.00
_cell.angle_gamma   90.00
#
_symmetry.space_group_name_H-M   'P 1'
#
loop_
_entity.id
_entity.type
_entity.pdbx_description
1 polymer ?
#
loop_
_entity_poly.entity_id
_entity_poly.type
_entity_poly.pdbx_seq_one_letter_code
_entity_poly.pdbx_strand_id
1 'polypeptide(L)'
;MRTKSIFLLLLLAVMPLCVFSQSKSTFEIKNGHFYRNGKITPVLSGEMHYARIPHQYWRHRLQMMKGMGLNTVATYVFWNLHEPEPGKWDFTGDKNLAEFIKTAGEEGMMVILRPGPYVCAEWEFGGYPWWLQNVKGMEIRRDNPEFLKYTKAYIDRLYKEVGSLQCTKGGPIVMVQCENEFGSYVAQRKDIPLEEHRAYNAKIKQQLADAGFNVPLFTSDGSWLFEGGATPGALPTANGESDIENLKKVVDQYHDGKGPYMVAEFYPGW
;
A
#
# COMPACT_ATOMS: atom_id res chain seq x y z
N MET A 1 47.58 -31.48 55.45
CA MET A 1 46.95 -31.45 54.08
C MET A 1 45.77 -30.46 54.12
N ARG A 2 45.90 -29.32 53.47
CA ARG A 2 44.83 -28.27 53.42
C ARG A 2 44.18 -28.36 52.11
N THR A 3 42.89 -28.77 52.06
CA THR A 3 42.02 -28.75 50.91
C THR A 3 41.51 -27.32 50.66
N LYS A 4 41.92 -26.73 49.57
CA LYS A 4 41.38 -25.43 49.11
C LYS A 4 40.09 -25.68 48.30
N SER A 5 38.96 -25.30 48.87
CA SER A 5 37.65 -25.22 48.09
C SER A 5 37.67 -24.03 47.19
N ILE A 6 37.57 -24.27 45.90
CA ILE A 6 37.40 -23.23 44.89
C ILE A 6 35.89 -23.03 44.71
N PHE A 7 35.36 -21.90 45.16
CA PHE A 7 34.00 -21.45 44.85
C PHE A 7 33.99 -20.83 43.45
N LEU A 8 33.38 -21.54 42.51
CA LEU A 8 33.14 -21.02 41.16
C LEU A 8 31.83 -20.20 41.17
N LEU A 9 31.96 -18.87 41.19
CA LEU A 9 30.81 -17.95 41.03
C LEU A 9 30.39 -17.95 39.58
N LEU A 10 29.25 -18.59 39.24
CA LEU A 10 28.57 -18.44 37.99
C LEU A 10 27.82 -17.09 37.97
N LEU A 11 28.41 -16.09 37.36
CA LEU A 11 27.69 -14.82 37.03
C LEU A 11 26.77 -15.09 35.85
N LEU A 12 25.49 -15.37 36.11
CA LEU A 12 24.45 -15.34 35.10
C LEU A 12 24.24 -13.88 34.67
N ALA A 13 24.79 -13.48 33.52
CA ALA A 13 24.49 -12.23 32.88
C ALA A 13 23.05 -12.31 32.33
N VAL A 14 22.11 -11.83 33.11
CA VAL A 14 20.72 -11.56 32.60
C VAL A 14 20.83 -10.38 31.66
N MET A 15 20.99 -10.63 30.35
CA MET A 15 20.78 -9.61 29.33
C MET A 15 19.31 -9.27 29.35
N PRO A 16 18.91 -8.00 29.57
CA PRO A 16 17.53 -7.61 29.38
C PRO A 16 17.22 -7.80 27.90
N LEU A 17 16.34 -8.75 27.59
CA LEU A 17 15.65 -8.80 26.31
C LEU A 17 14.85 -7.50 26.22
N CYS A 18 15.41 -6.48 25.59
CA CYS A 18 14.66 -5.32 25.15
C CYS A 18 13.65 -5.82 24.12
N VAL A 19 12.48 -6.24 24.58
CA VAL A 19 11.30 -6.38 23.73
C VAL A 19 11.00 -4.96 23.28
N PHE A 20 11.45 -4.60 22.10
CA PHE A 20 10.98 -3.39 21.41
C PHE A 20 9.48 -3.59 21.17
N SER A 21 8.67 -3.21 22.15
CA SER A 21 7.25 -2.99 21.90
C SER A 21 7.17 -1.86 20.88
N GLN A 22 6.88 -2.20 19.63
CA GLN A 22 6.60 -1.19 18.62
C GLN A 22 5.39 -0.37 19.12
N SER A 23 5.65 0.84 19.56
CA SER A 23 4.59 1.73 20.01
C SER A 23 3.67 2.06 18.83
N LYS A 24 2.37 1.89 19.03
CA LYS A 24 1.37 2.34 18.06
C LYS A 24 1.67 3.77 17.65
N SER A 25 1.66 4.05 16.38
CA SER A 25 1.81 5.41 15.86
C SER A 25 0.55 5.82 15.10
N THR A 26 0.32 7.12 15.01
CA THR A 26 -0.78 7.66 14.21
C THR A 26 -0.26 8.22 12.91
N PHE A 27 -1.03 8.03 11.84
CA PHE A 27 -0.87 8.76 10.60
C PHE A 27 -2.25 9.21 10.15
N GLU A 28 -2.43 10.52 10.02
CA GLU A 28 -3.73 11.14 9.85
C GLU A 28 -3.68 12.22 8.76
N ILE A 29 -4.79 12.36 8.05
CA ILE A 29 -5.05 13.51 7.19
C ILE A 29 -5.91 14.50 7.99
N LYS A 30 -5.39 15.69 8.24
CA LYS A 30 -6.07 16.71 9.02
C LYS A 30 -5.64 18.11 8.58
N ASN A 31 -6.61 19.02 8.49
CA ASN A 31 -6.34 20.43 8.17
C ASN A 31 -5.47 20.61 6.91
N GLY A 32 -5.68 19.81 5.89
CA GLY A 32 -4.93 19.88 4.64
C GLY A 32 -3.48 19.36 4.69
N HIS A 33 -3.11 18.64 5.74
CA HIS A 33 -1.75 18.12 5.93
C HIS A 33 -1.76 16.65 6.36
N PHE A 34 -0.63 15.98 6.11
CA PHE A 34 -0.32 14.71 6.73
C PHE A 34 0.28 14.92 8.11
N TYR A 35 -0.22 14.19 9.10
CA TYR A 35 0.31 14.19 10.47
C TYR A 35 0.79 12.80 10.84
N ARG A 36 2.01 12.71 11.36
CA ARG A 36 2.54 11.50 12.01
C ARG A 36 2.78 11.80 13.48
N ASN A 37 2.12 11.06 14.37
CA ASN A 37 2.22 11.27 15.82
C ASN A 37 1.95 12.74 16.23
N GLY A 38 0.94 13.36 15.64
CA GLY A 38 0.54 14.73 15.91
C GLY A 38 1.44 15.83 15.31
N LYS A 39 2.48 15.46 14.53
CA LYS A 39 3.36 16.42 13.85
C LYS A 39 3.12 16.41 12.36
N ILE A 40 3.08 17.60 11.73
CA ILE A 40 3.04 17.72 10.27
C ILE A 40 4.26 17.01 9.70
N THR A 41 4.02 16.10 8.78
CA THR A 41 5.05 15.24 8.18
C THR A 41 4.86 15.22 6.67
N PRO A 42 5.76 15.83 5.89
CA PRO A 42 5.72 15.69 4.44
C PRO A 42 6.03 14.24 4.05
N VAL A 43 5.31 13.73 3.06
CA VAL A 43 5.56 12.41 2.48
C VAL A 43 6.51 12.59 1.30
N LEU A 44 7.76 12.18 1.48
CA LEU A 44 8.79 12.16 0.44
C LEU A 44 9.02 10.70 0.06
N SER A 45 8.32 10.24 -0.97
CA SER A 45 8.26 8.83 -1.33
C SER A 45 9.06 8.52 -2.59
N GLY A 46 9.71 7.37 -2.60
CA GLY A 46 10.15 6.69 -3.81
C GLY A 46 9.37 5.39 -3.97
N GLU A 47 9.18 4.94 -5.21
CA GLU A 47 8.53 3.66 -5.46
C GLU A 47 9.57 2.57 -5.71
N MET A 48 9.39 1.43 -5.04
CA MET A 48 10.23 0.26 -5.18
C MET A 48 9.38 -1.01 -5.12
N HIS A 49 9.28 -1.71 -6.23
CA HIS A 49 8.54 -2.96 -6.30
C HIS A 49 9.39 -4.11 -5.73
N TYR A 50 9.06 -4.58 -4.52
CA TYR A 50 9.79 -5.67 -3.86
C TYR A 50 9.98 -6.89 -4.75
N ALA A 51 8.96 -7.24 -5.54
CA ALA A 51 8.94 -8.41 -6.43
C ALA A 51 9.93 -8.34 -7.59
N ARG A 52 10.49 -7.16 -7.90
CA ARG A 52 11.47 -6.95 -8.99
C ARG A 52 12.91 -6.93 -8.49
N ILE A 53 13.10 -7.05 -7.19
CA ILE A 53 14.42 -6.95 -6.54
C ILE A 53 14.61 -8.19 -5.68
N PRO A 54 15.67 -8.98 -5.84
CA PRO A 54 15.96 -10.09 -4.95
C PRO A 54 16.00 -9.64 -3.49
N HIS A 55 15.38 -10.39 -2.58
CA HIS A 55 15.18 -9.98 -1.20
C HIS A 55 16.47 -9.63 -0.45
N GLN A 56 17.60 -10.22 -0.81
CA GLN A 56 18.91 -9.92 -0.23
C GLN A 56 19.34 -8.46 -0.43
N TYR A 57 18.77 -7.76 -1.44
CA TYR A 57 19.09 -6.37 -1.75
C TYR A 57 18.07 -5.36 -1.21
N TRP A 58 16.93 -5.80 -0.64
CA TRP A 58 15.88 -4.87 -0.16
C TRP A 58 16.43 -3.84 0.82
N ARG A 59 17.09 -4.29 1.88
CA ARG A 59 17.67 -3.41 2.90
C ARG A 59 18.62 -2.38 2.29
N HIS A 60 19.54 -2.82 1.46
CA HIS A 60 20.48 -1.93 0.80
C HIS A 60 19.79 -0.87 -0.05
N ARG A 61 18.76 -1.25 -0.83
CA ARG A 61 18.00 -0.29 -1.66
C ARG A 61 17.21 0.70 -0.82
N LEU A 62 16.59 0.25 0.27
CA LEU A 62 15.88 1.12 1.21
C LEU A 62 16.83 2.11 1.88
N GLN A 63 18.04 1.68 2.24
CA GLN A 63 19.09 2.58 2.77
C GLN A 63 19.52 3.62 1.73
N MET A 64 19.64 3.25 0.46
CA MET A 64 19.92 4.21 -0.62
C MET A 64 18.79 5.23 -0.75
N MET A 65 17.53 4.81 -0.76
CA MET A 65 16.37 5.72 -0.78
C MET A 65 16.41 6.69 0.39
N LYS A 66 16.71 6.21 1.60
CA LYS A 66 16.86 7.06 2.78
C LYS A 66 18.03 8.03 2.64
N GLY A 67 19.16 7.59 2.08
CA GLY A 67 20.31 8.44 1.77
C GLY A 67 20.01 9.56 0.77
N MET A 68 19.01 9.37 -0.10
CA MET A 68 18.47 10.40 -1.00
C MET A 68 17.52 11.40 -0.28
N GLY A 69 17.27 11.24 1.01
CA GLY A 69 16.36 12.09 1.77
C GLY A 69 14.90 11.63 1.77
N LEU A 70 14.58 10.47 1.20
CA LEU A 70 13.24 9.92 1.22
C LEU A 70 12.90 9.37 2.61
N ASN A 71 11.65 9.53 3.03
CA ASN A 71 11.15 9.02 4.31
C ASN A 71 10.08 7.93 4.13
N THR A 72 9.70 7.65 2.90
CA THR A 72 8.61 6.73 2.56
C THR A 72 8.99 5.89 1.35
N VAL A 73 8.60 4.63 1.35
CA VAL A 73 8.63 3.76 0.19
C VAL A 73 7.20 3.37 -0.20
N ALA A 74 6.85 3.53 -1.47
CA ALA A 74 5.64 2.98 -2.04
C ALA A 74 5.95 1.65 -2.75
N THR A 75 5.02 0.71 -2.68
CA THR A 75 5.14 -0.55 -3.43
C THR A 75 3.77 -1.08 -3.84
N TYR A 76 3.69 -1.56 -5.07
CA TYR A 76 2.55 -2.35 -5.53
C TYR A 76 2.59 -3.77 -4.96
N VAL A 77 1.41 -4.40 -4.90
CA VAL A 77 1.25 -5.82 -4.59
C VAL A 77 0.65 -6.49 -5.83
N PHE A 78 1.34 -7.47 -6.37
CA PHE A 78 0.93 -8.15 -7.59
C PHE A 78 0.13 -9.41 -7.25
N TRP A 79 -1.18 -9.38 -7.44
CA TRP A 79 -2.06 -10.48 -7.09
C TRP A 79 -1.65 -11.79 -7.79
N ASN A 80 -1.37 -11.74 -9.10
CA ASN A 80 -0.96 -12.93 -9.87
C ASN A 80 0.36 -13.56 -9.38
N LEU A 81 1.24 -12.76 -8.77
CA LEU A 81 2.49 -13.27 -8.19
C LEU A 81 2.22 -14.10 -6.93
N HIS A 82 1.24 -13.68 -6.14
CA HIS A 82 0.91 -14.30 -4.87
C HIS A 82 -0.12 -15.43 -4.99
N GLU A 83 -0.98 -15.41 -6.00
CA GLU A 83 -1.99 -16.44 -6.26
C GLU A 83 -1.90 -16.90 -7.73
N PRO A 84 -0.83 -17.62 -8.11
CA PRO A 84 -0.62 -18.11 -9.48
C PRO A 84 -1.68 -19.12 -9.94
N GLU A 85 -2.31 -19.82 -9.00
CA GLU A 85 -3.44 -20.71 -9.21
C GLU A 85 -4.51 -20.44 -8.14
N PRO A 86 -5.80 -20.66 -8.42
CA PRO A 86 -6.87 -20.39 -7.47
C PRO A 86 -6.63 -21.01 -6.09
N GLY A 87 -6.58 -20.20 -5.04
CA GLY A 87 -6.37 -20.63 -3.66
C GLY A 87 -4.94 -21.04 -3.30
N LYS A 88 -4.00 -21.03 -4.24
CA LYS A 88 -2.59 -21.35 -3.98
C LYS A 88 -1.79 -20.07 -3.76
N TRP A 89 -1.59 -19.74 -2.52
CA TRP A 89 -0.92 -18.51 -2.10
C TRP A 89 0.56 -18.71 -1.79
N ASP A 90 1.40 -17.79 -2.26
CA ASP A 90 2.84 -17.79 -2.00
C ASP A 90 3.33 -16.39 -1.58
N PHE A 91 3.84 -16.30 -0.36
CA PHE A 91 4.45 -15.10 0.24
C PHE A 91 5.85 -15.43 0.76
N THR A 92 6.61 -16.26 0.06
CA THR A 92 7.95 -16.71 0.49
C THR A 92 9.06 -16.10 -0.36
N GLY A 93 10.29 -16.07 0.16
CA GLY A 93 11.47 -15.57 -0.57
C GLY A 93 11.27 -14.16 -1.12
N ASP A 94 11.50 -13.95 -2.40
CA ASP A 94 11.34 -12.65 -3.07
C ASP A 94 9.87 -12.16 -3.13
N LYS A 95 8.92 -13.02 -2.74
CA LYS A 95 7.49 -12.69 -2.61
C LYS A 95 7.10 -12.36 -1.18
N ASN A 96 8.01 -12.35 -0.22
CA ASN A 96 7.71 -12.09 1.19
C ASN A 96 7.48 -10.60 1.44
N LEU A 97 6.28 -10.13 1.08
CA LEU A 97 5.86 -8.74 1.25
C LEU A 97 5.95 -8.28 2.72
N ALA A 98 5.57 -9.14 3.66
CA ALA A 98 5.63 -8.78 5.08
C ALA A 98 7.06 -8.51 5.54
N GLU A 99 8.04 -9.28 5.07
CA GLU A 99 9.46 -9.06 5.37
C GLU A 99 9.98 -7.77 4.73
N PHE A 100 9.61 -7.50 3.47
CA PHE A 100 9.93 -6.24 2.82
C PHE A 100 9.44 -5.03 3.63
N ILE A 101 8.17 -5.06 4.05
CA ILE A 101 7.55 -3.98 4.84
C ILE A 101 8.24 -3.82 6.21
N LYS A 102 8.56 -4.92 6.90
CA LYS A 102 9.31 -4.89 8.17
C LYS A 102 10.69 -4.28 7.97
N THR A 103 11.40 -4.71 6.93
CA THR A 103 12.73 -4.17 6.60
C THR A 103 12.68 -2.66 6.35
N ALA A 104 11.64 -2.16 5.64
CA ALA A 104 11.44 -0.72 5.47
C ALA A 104 11.24 0.00 6.82
N GLY A 105 10.44 -0.58 7.71
CA GLY A 105 10.23 -0.05 9.06
C GLY A 105 11.50 -0.04 9.92
N GLU A 106 12.31 -1.07 9.85
CA GLU A 106 13.61 -1.17 10.54
C GLU A 106 14.60 -0.10 10.06
N GLU A 107 14.56 0.23 8.76
CA GLU A 107 15.33 1.35 8.20
C GLU A 107 14.70 2.72 8.51
N GLY A 108 13.59 2.76 9.25
CA GLY A 108 12.91 3.98 9.68
C GLY A 108 12.07 4.64 8.60
N MET A 109 11.72 3.92 7.53
CA MET A 109 10.84 4.40 6.45
C MET A 109 9.37 4.10 6.75
N MET A 110 8.50 4.99 6.32
CA MET A 110 7.06 4.73 6.18
C MET A 110 6.81 3.90 4.92
N VAL A 111 5.67 3.21 4.87
CA VAL A 111 5.27 2.41 3.71
C VAL A 111 3.90 2.85 3.21
N ILE A 112 3.80 3.10 1.91
CA ILE A 112 2.53 3.23 1.17
C ILE A 112 2.31 1.91 0.45
N LEU A 113 1.20 1.23 0.78
CA LEU A 113 0.84 -0.04 0.18
C LEU A 113 -0.15 0.19 -0.96
N ARG A 114 0.14 -0.39 -2.12
CA ARG A 114 -0.66 -0.22 -3.35
C ARG A 114 -1.18 -1.58 -3.86
N PRO A 115 -2.25 -2.13 -3.23
CA PRO A 115 -2.70 -3.49 -3.51
C PRO A 115 -3.53 -3.65 -4.80
N GLY A 116 -3.99 -2.57 -5.39
CA GLY A 116 -4.87 -2.64 -6.54
C GLY A 116 -6.34 -2.88 -6.14
N PRO A 117 -7.03 -3.84 -6.77
CA PRO A 117 -6.58 -5.11 -7.39
C PRO A 117 -5.93 -5.00 -8.78
N TYR A 118 -6.18 -3.94 -9.54
CA TYR A 118 -5.42 -3.58 -10.73
C TYR A 118 -4.23 -2.71 -10.32
N VAL A 119 -3.03 -2.98 -10.82
CA VAL A 119 -1.84 -2.22 -10.47
C VAL A 119 -1.12 -1.60 -11.66
N CYS A 120 -1.43 -2.01 -12.90
CA CYS A 120 -0.69 -1.58 -14.09
C CYS A 120 0.80 -1.92 -14.01
N ALA A 121 1.64 -0.97 -13.66
CA ALA A 121 3.06 -1.10 -13.28
C ALA A 121 3.91 -1.88 -14.29
N GLU A 122 3.59 -1.83 -15.59
CA GLU A 122 4.20 -2.65 -16.65
C GLU A 122 4.31 -4.13 -16.21
N TRP A 123 3.24 -4.63 -15.56
CA TRP A 123 3.14 -6.00 -15.07
C TRP A 123 2.08 -6.76 -15.85
N GLU A 124 2.34 -8.06 -16.09
CA GLU A 124 1.46 -8.91 -16.86
C GLU A 124 0.01 -8.83 -16.35
N PHE A 125 -0.91 -8.61 -17.28
CA PHE A 125 -2.35 -8.48 -17.06
C PHE A 125 -2.71 -7.46 -15.95
N GLY A 126 -1.89 -6.41 -15.78
CA GLY A 126 -2.09 -5.40 -14.75
C GLY A 126 -2.07 -5.94 -13.32
N GLY A 127 -1.46 -7.09 -13.10
CA GLY A 127 -1.34 -7.76 -11.81
C GLY A 127 -2.44 -8.77 -11.51
N TYR A 128 -3.46 -8.90 -12.37
CA TYR A 128 -4.52 -9.90 -12.17
C TYR A 128 -4.03 -11.32 -12.44
N PRO A 129 -4.49 -12.32 -11.67
CA PRO A 129 -4.28 -13.72 -12.02
C PRO A 129 -4.94 -14.08 -13.34
N TRP A 130 -4.21 -14.74 -14.21
CA TRP A 130 -4.68 -15.18 -15.54
C TRP A 130 -5.94 -16.06 -15.47
N TRP A 131 -6.07 -16.87 -14.43
CA TRP A 131 -7.16 -17.81 -14.24
C TRP A 131 -8.53 -17.13 -14.00
N LEU A 132 -8.56 -15.86 -13.62
CA LEU A 132 -9.82 -15.10 -13.53
C LEU A 132 -10.59 -15.11 -14.85
N GLN A 133 -9.89 -15.12 -15.99
CA GLN A 133 -10.53 -15.15 -17.32
C GLN A 133 -11.30 -16.44 -17.58
N ASN A 134 -11.01 -17.51 -16.83
CA ASN A 134 -11.68 -18.81 -16.98
C ASN A 134 -12.89 -18.96 -16.06
N VAL A 135 -13.18 -17.96 -15.22
CA VAL A 135 -14.35 -17.98 -14.32
C VAL A 135 -15.57 -17.53 -15.11
N LYS A 136 -16.60 -18.41 -15.15
CA LYS A 136 -17.84 -18.11 -15.87
C LYS A 136 -18.53 -16.88 -15.29
N GLY A 137 -18.89 -15.93 -16.14
CA GLY A 137 -19.57 -14.70 -15.76
C GLY A 137 -18.66 -13.64 -15.15
N MET A 138 -17.34 -13.83 -15.21
CA MET A 138 -16.36 -12.86 -14.74
C MET A 138 -16.32 -11.62 -15.63
N GLU A 139 -16.51 -10.46 -15.02
CA GLU A 139 -16.26 -9.16 -15.62
C GLU A 139 -15.29 -8.37 -14.75
N ILE A 140 -14.05 -8.31 -15.19
CA ILE A 140 -12.94 -7.67 -14.45
C ILE A 140 -13.11 -6.16 -14.41
N ARG A 141 -12.80 -5.53 -13.26
CA ARG A 141 -12.94 -4.09 -13.02
C ARG A 141 -14.38 -3.57 -13.16
N ARG A 142 -15.35 -4.42 -12.79
CA ARG A 142 -16.78 -4.13 -12.85
C ARG A 142 -17.45 -4.38 -11.49
N ASP A 143 -18.62 -3.78 -11.32
CA ASP A 143 -19.54 -4.16 -10.24
C ASP A 143 -20.15 -5.53 -10.54
N ASN A 144 -19.30 -6.53 -10.57
CA ASN A 144 -19.62 -7.91 -10.93
C ASN A 144 -19.47 -8.80 -9.69
N PRO A 145 -20.50 -9.58 -9.31
CA PRO A 145 -20.48 -10.39 -8.10
C PRO A 145 -19.33 -11.39 -8.03
N GLU A 146 -18.99 -12.04 -9.16
CA GLU A 146 -17.87 -12.99 -9.18
C GLU A 146 -16.54 -12.25 -9.02
N PHE A 147 -16.33 -11.13 -9.71
CA PHE A 147 -15.10 -10.35 -9.56
C PHE A 147 -14.94 -9.83 -8.13
N LEU A 148 -16.00 -9.25 -7.56
CA LEU A 148 -15.98 -8.73 -6.19
C LEU A 148 -15.75 -9.82 -5.13
N LYS A 149 -16.21 -11.04 -5.38
CA LYS A 149 -15.96 -12.20 -4.50
C LYS A 149 -14.45 -12.55 -4.49
N TYR A 150 -13.82 -12.59 -5.65
CA TYR A 150 -12.39 -12.92 -5.75
C TYR A 150 -11.50 -11.78 -5.27
N THR A 151 -11.84 -10.52 -5.55
CA THR A 151 -11.10 -9.37 -5.00
C THR A 151 -11.19 -9.32 -3.47
N LYS A 152 -12.37 -9.64 -2.91
CA LYS A 152 -12.51 -9.74 -1.45
C LYS A 152 -11.60 -10.82 -0.87
N ALA A 153 -11.55 -12.00 -1.47
CA ALA A 153 -10.69 -13.09 -1.01
C ALA A 153 -9.20 -12.69 -1.07
N TYR A 154 -8.79 -12.00 -2.14
CA TYR A 154 -7.45 -11.45 -2.28
C TYR A 154 -7.13 -10.42 -1.19
N ILE A 155 -8.01 -9.44 -0.98
CA ILE A 155 -7.82 -8.38 0.03
C ILE A 155 -7.79 -8.97 1.45
N ASP A 156 -8.68 -9.91 1.77
CA ASP A 156 -8.69 -10.59 3.06
C ASP A 156 -7.39 -11.38 3.29
N ARG A 157 -6.90 -12.06 2.24
CA ARG A 157 -5.63 -12.78 2.30
C ARG A 157 -4.45 -11.84 2.47
N LEU A 158 -4.40 -10.76 1.73
CA LEU A 158 -3.36 -9.74 1.87
C LEU A 158 -3.35 -9.13 3.28
N TYR A 159 -4.55 -8.78 3.79
CA TYR A 159 -4.65 -8.26 5.15
C TYR A 159 -4.11 -9.24 6.20
N LYS A 160 -4.36 -10.53 6.03
CA LYS A 160 -3.82 -11.57 6.92
C LYS A 160 -2.29 -11.55 6.94
N GLU A 161 -1.65 -11.26 5.81
CA GLU A 161 -0.18 -11.18 5.72
C GLU A 161 0.40 -9.89 6.32
N VAL A 162 -0.22 -8.74 6.03
CA VAL A 162 0.40 -7.44 6.34
C VAL A 162 -0.42 -6.53 7.23
N GLY A 163 -1.65 -6.86 7.56
CA GLY A 163 -2.56 -6.00 8.33
C GLY A 163 -2.06 -5.66 9.74
N SER A 164 -1.22 -6.50 10.33
CA SER A 164 -0.54 -6.21 11.60
C SER A 164 0.59 -5.18 11.48
N LEU A 165 1.03 -4.88 10.25
CA LEU A 165 2.11 -3.94 9.97
C LEU A 165 1.62 -2.51 9.69
N GLN A 166 0.35 -2.22 9.94
CA GLN A 166 -0.17 -0.86 9.92
C GLN A 166 0.40 -0.03 11.09
N CYS A 167 0.60 1.27 10.90
CA CYS A 167 1.15 2.15 11.92
C CYS A 167 0.28 2.17 13.19
N THR A 168 -1.02 2.05 13.06
CA THR A 168 -1.98 1.90 14.16
C THR A 168 -1.76 0.65 15.03
N LYS A 169 -0.97 -0.31 14.52
CA LYS A 169 -0.56 -1.54 15.21
C LYS A 169 0.94 -1.61 15.48
N GLY A 170 1.66 -0.52 15.21
CA GLY A 170 3.10 -0.40 15.44
C GLY A 170 3.99 -0.66 14.22
N GLY A 171 3.42 -0.99 13.05
CA GLY A 171 4.16 -1.20 11.81
C GLY A 171 4.41 0.09 11.02
N PRO A 172 5.03 0.00 9.84
CA PRO A 172 5.38 1.16 9.04
C PRO A 172 4.32 1.56 7.99
N ILE A 173 3.27 0.75 7.74
CA ILE A 173 2.24 1.09 6.73
C ILE A 173 1.44 2.29 7.21
N VAL A 174 1.45 3.38 6.45
CA VAL A 174 0.79 4.64 6.77
C VAL A 174 -0.39 4.97 5.86
N MET A 175 -0.41 4.45 4.63
CA MET A 175 -1.50 4.66 3.66
C MET A 175 -1.69 3.41 2.80
N VAL A 176 -2.92 3.21 2.30
CA VAL A 176 -3.27 2.12 1.39
C VAL A 176 -4.05 2.68 0.21
N GLN A 177 -3.65 2.30 -1.01
CA GLN A 177 -4.33 2.71 -2.25
C GLN A 177 -5.56 1.84 -2.53
N CYS A 178 -6.61 2.47 -3.02
CA CYS A 178 -7.79 1.80 -3.58
C CYS A 178 -7.70 1.84 -5.10
N GLU A 179 -7.71 0.70 -5.76
CA GLU A 179 -7.62 0.59 -7.21
C GLU A 179 -6.35 1.26 -7.78
N ASN A 180 -6.25 1.43 -9.09
CA ASN A 180 -5.19 2.21 -9.72
C ASN A 180 -5.66 2.75 -11.07
N GLU A 181 -5.52 4.06 -11.26
CA GLU A 181 -5.89 4.76 -12.50
C GLU A 181 -7.26 4.34 -13.04
N PHE A 182 -8.21 4.16 -12.13
CA PHE A 182 -9.55 3.68 -12.48
C PHE A 182 -10.28 4.67 -13.40
N GLY A 183 -9.99 5.96 -13.27
CA GLY A 183 -10.50 6.99 -14.17
C GLY A 183 -10.10 6.77 -15.64
N SER A 184 -8.91 6.24 -15.90
CA SER A 184 -8.49 5.83 -17.25
C SER A 184 -9.34 4.70 -17.81
N TYR A 185 -9.68 3.71 -16.99
CA TYR A 185 -10.60 2.64 -17.40
C TYR A 185 -11.99 3.19 -17.70
N VAL A 186 -12.52 4.06 -16.83
CA VAL A 186 -13.82 4.74 -17.04
C VAL A 186 -13.84 5.53 -18.35
N ALA A 187 -12.78 6.27 -18.65
CA ALA A 187 -12.68 7.05 -19.89
C ALA A 187 -12.69 6.17 -21.16
N GLN A 188 -12.22 4.94 -21.06
CA GLN A 188 -12.19 3.97 -22.16
C GLN A 188 -13.49 3.15 -22.28
N ARG A 189 -14.28 3.05 -21.21
CA ARG A 189 -15.49 2.22 -21.13
C ARG A 189 -16.74 3.07 -20.97
N LYS A 190 -16.94 3.98 -21.94
CA LYS A 190 -18.11 4.86 -22.00
C LYS A 190 -19.44 4.11 -22.28
N ASP A 191 -19.34 2.85 -22.64
CA ASP A 191 -20.46 1.92 -22.77
C ASP A 191 -21.08 1.52 -21.42
N ILE A 192 -20.38 1.79 -20.30
CA ILE A 192 -20.80 1.49 -18.94
C ILE A 192 -21.23 2.80 -18.25
N PRO A 193 -22.39 2.82 -17.55
CA PRO A 193 -22.81 3.99 -16.79
C PRO A 193 -21.79 4.40 -15.71
N LEU A 194 -21.57 5.70 -15.54
CA LEU A 194 -20.63 6.25 -14.58
C LEU A 194 -20.95 5.79 -13.13
N GLU A 195 -22.23 5.66 -12.81
CA GLU A 195 -22.70 5.22 -11.49
C GLU A 195 -22.27 3.77 -11.20
N GLU A 196 -22.25 2.91 -12.21
CA GLU A 196 -21.76 1.53 -12.05
C GLU A 196 -20.26 1.51 -11.78
N HIS A 197 -19.49 2.32 -12.49
CA HIS A 197 -18.07 2.50 -12.23
C HIS A 197 -17.80 2.99 -10.81
N ARG A 198 -18.54 4.00 -10.38
CA ARG A 198 -18.43 4.55 -9.01
C ARG A 198 -18.83 3.53 -7.94
N ALA A 199 -19.86 2.73 -8.21
CA ALA A 199 -20.28 1.66 -7.31
C ALA A 199 -19.18 0.60 -7.13
N TYR A 200 -18.53 0.19 -8.23
CA TYR A 200 -17.39 -0.71 -8.19
C TYR A 200 -16.25 -0.14 -7.33
N ASN A 201 -15.80 1.08 -7.61
CA ASN A 201 -14.66 1.69 -6.91
C ASN A 201 -14.97 1.87 -5.41
N ALA A 202 -16.20 2.26 -5.07
CA ALA A 202 -16.65 2.33 -3.68
C ALA A 202 -16.62 0.96 -2.97
N LYS A 203 -16.97 -0.13 -3.68
CA LYS A 203 -16.92 -1.50 -3.14
C LYS A 203 -15.49 -1.98 -2.90
N ILE A 204 -14.54 -1.66 -3.77
CA ILE A 204 -13.13 -1.96 -3.52
C ILE A 204 -12.61 -1.23 -2.28
N LYS A 205 -12.94 0.07 -2.13
CA LYS A 205 -12.61 0.81 -0.90
C LYS A 205 -13.23 0.16 0.33
N GLN A 206 -14.51 -0.25 0.25
CA GLN A 206 -15.20 -0.89 1.36
C GLN A 206 -14.56 -2.25 1.72
N GLN A 207 -14.16 -3.05 0.73
CA GLN A 207 -13.48 -4.33 0.97
C GLN A 207 -12.16 -4.14 1.73
N LEU A 208 -11.38 -3.09 1.42
CA LEU A 208 -10.17 -2.75 2.17
C LEU A 208 -10.49 -2.40 3.63
N ALA A 209 -11.51 -1.57 3.85
CA ALA A 209 -11.95 -1.19 5.20
C ALA A 209 -12.49 -2.40 5.99
N ASP A 210 -13.32 -3.24 5.37
CA ASP A 210 -13.91 -4.43 5.98
C ASP A 210 -12.86 -5.49 6.34
N ALA A 211 -11.80 -5.60 5.55
CA ALA A 211 -10.65 -6.45 5.87
C ALA A 211 -9.90 -5.96 7.12
N GLY A 212 -10.00 -4.65 7.45
CA GLY A 212 -9.40 -4.04 8.63
C GLY A 212 -8.25 -3.08 8.35
N PHE A 213 -8.06 -2.64 7.10
CA PHE A 213 -7.17 -1.52 6.83
C PHE A 213 -7.79 -0.24 7.39
N ASN A 214 -7.14 0.35 8.39
CA ASN A 214 -7.63 1.50 9.15
C ASN A 214 -6.69 2.72 9.11
N VAL A 215 -5.69 2.68 8.24
CA VAL A 215 -4.90 3.85 7.86
C VAL A 215 -5.61 4.62 6.74
N PRO A 216 -5.25 5.90 6.45
CA PRO A 216 -5.84 6.63 5.34
C PRO A 216 -5.81 5.88 4.02
N LEU A 217 -6.95 5.86 3.34
CA LEU A 217 -7.09 5.31 1.99
C LEU A 217 -6.95 6.44 0.96
N PHE A 218 -6.42 6.13 -0.22
CA PHE A 218 -6.29 7.09 -1.30
C PHE A 218 -6.55 6.44 -2.67
N THR A 219 -6.88 7.26 -3.67
CA THR A 219 -6.95 6.86 -5.09
C THR A 219 -5.85 7.57 -5.86
N SER A 220 -5.46 7.03 -7.00
CA SER A 220 -4.36 7.53 -7.82
C SER A 220 -4.77 7.53 -9.30
N ASP A 221 -4.93 8.72 -9.89
CA ASP A 221 -5.43 8.93 -11.24
C ASP A 221 -4.74 10.15 -11.87
N GLY A 222 -4.79 10.28 -13.20
CA GLY A 222 -4.50 11.57 -13.83
C GLY A 222 -5.46 12.65 -13.31
N SER A 223 -5.00 13.87 -13.10
CA SER A 223 -5.80 14.96 -12.53
C SER A 223 -7.10 15.24 -13.31
N TRP A 224 -7.11 14.97 -14.61
CA TRP A 224 -8.28 15.11 -15.50
C TRP A 224 -9.25 13.91 -15.48
N LEU A 225 -8.98 12.88 -14.68
CA LEU A 225 -9.73 11.61 -14.62
C LEU A 225 -10.42 11.39 -13.27
N PHE A 226 -10.34 12.34 -12.35
CA PHE A 226 -10.90 12.21 -10.99
C PHE A 226 -12.42 11.99 -10.99
N GLU A 227 -13.15 12.42 -12.02
CA GLU A 227 -14.59 12.16 -12.10
C GLU A 227 -14.95 10.67 -12.02
N GLY A 228 -14.14 9.83 -12.67
CA GLY A 228 -14.30 8.37 -12.66
C GLY A 228 -13.44 7.65 -11.63
N GLY A 229 -12.28 8.22 -11.26
CA GLY A 229 -11.29 7.58 -10.41
C GLY A 229 -11.41 7.89 -8.93
N ALA A 230 -11.80 9.11 -8.56
CA ALA A 230 -11.92 9.50 -7.18
C ALA A 230 -13.07 8.75 -6.46
N THR A 231 -12.86 8.41 -5.21
CA THR A 231 -13.84 7.70 -4.39
C THR A 231 -14.07 8.45 -3.08
N PRO A 232 -15.32 8.79 -2.71
CA PRO A 232 -15.61 9.47 -1.46
C PRO A 232 -15.01 8.78 -0.23
N GLY A 233 -14.33 9.56 0.62
CA GLY A 233 -13.66 9.06 1.82
C GLY A 233 -12.29 8.42 1.58
N ALA A 234 -11.75 8.51 0.35
CA ALA A 234 -10.35 8.28 0.03
C ALA A 234 -9.73 9.59 -0.47
N LEU A 235 -8.46 9.85 -0.15
CA LEU A 235 -7.75 11.03 -0.65
C LEU A 235 -7.50 10.85 -2.16
N PRO A 236 -8.01 11.71 -3.05
CA PRO A 236 -7.62 11.67 -4.44
C PRO A 236 -6.19 12.20 -4.61
N THR A 237 -5.36 11.45 -5.33
CA THR A 237 -3.98 11.86 -5.65
C THR A 237 -3.78 11.87 -7.15
N ALA A 238 -2.96 12.78 -7.66
CA ALA A 238 -2.71 12.90 -9.08
C ALA A 238 -1.47 12.12 -9.53
N ASN A 239 -1.51 11.61 -10.76
CA ASN A 239 -0.36 11.01 -11.41
C ASN A 239 0.17 11.98 -12.47
N GLY A 240 1.50 12.19 -12.48
CA GLY A 240 2.18 13.03 -13.48
C GLY A 240 1.85 14.52 -13.42
N GLU A 241 1.09 14.99 -12.41
CA GLU A 241 0.69 16.40 -12.32
C GLU A 241 1.84 17.27 -11.84
N SER A 242 2.21 18.24 -12.62
CA SER A 242 3.26 19.21 -12.32
C SER A 242 2.75 20.62 -12.06
N ASP A 243 1.49 20.91 -12.42
CA ASP A 243 0.83 22.18 -12.13
C ASP A 243 0.18 22.14 -10.74
N ILE A 244 0.81 22.82 -9.79
CA ILE A 244 0.34 22.89 -8.39
C ILE A 244 -1.04 23.52 -8.26
N GLU A 245 -1.37 24.52 -9.06
CA GLU A 245 -2.67 25.18 -8.97
C GLU A 245 -3.78 24.27 -9.54
N ASN A 246 -3.48 23.54 -10.62
CA ASN A 246 -4.39 22.52 -11.13
C ASN A 246 -4.58 21.38 -10.13
N LEU A 247 -3.48 20.89 -9.52
CA LEU A 247 -3.53 19.86 -8.47
C LEU A 247 -4.46 20.28 -7.31
N LYS A 248 -4.27 21.49 -6.78
CA LYS A 248 -5.12 22.04 -5.72
C LYS A 248 -6.58 22.07 -6.14
N LYS A 249 -6.88 22.64 -7.30
CA LYS A 249 -8.23 22.78 -7.84
C LYS A 249 -8.95 21.45 -7.94
N VAL A 250 -8.31 20.43 -8.51
CA VAL A 250 -8.99 19.14 -8.73
C VAL A 250 -9.09 18.34 -7.44
N VAL A 251 -8.07 18.34 -6.56
CA VAL A 251 -8.17 17.66 -5.26
C VAL A 251 -9.26 18.30 -4.41
N ASP A 252 -9.33 19.65 -4.33
CA ASP A 252 -10.34 20.36 -3.54
C ASP A 252 -11.77 20.11 -4.04
N GLN A 253 -11.94 19.85 -5.34
CA GLN A 253 -13.24 19.51 -5.90
C GLN A 253 -13.75 18.13 -5.42
N TYR A 254 -12.86 17.18 -5.16
CA TYR A 254 -13.21 15.80 -4.84
C TYR A 254 -12.88 15.38 -3.39
N HIS A 255 -12.29 16.28 -2.59
CA HIS A 255 -11.87 16.00 -1.22
C HIS A 255 -12.17 17.16 -0.25
N ASP A 256 -13.43 17.55 -0.17
CA ASP A 256 -13.94 18.56 0.79
C ASP A 256 -13.16 19.89 0.82
N GLY A 257 -12.50 20.26 -0.26
CA GLY A 257 -11.79 21.54 -0.43
C GLY A 257 -10.58 21.78 0.50
N LYS A 258 -9.89 20.74 0.96
CA LYS A 258 -8.91 20.90 2.05
C LYS A 258 -7.55 20.22 1.87
N GLY A 259 -7.26 19.60 0.72
CA GLY A 259 -6.01 18.83 0.58
C GLY A 259 -5.89 17.69 1.62
N PRO A 260 -4.73 17.12 1.92
CA PRO A 260 -3.41 17.45 1.39
C PRO A 260 -3.28 17.20 -0.11
N TYR A 261 -2.31 17.85 -0.73
CA TYR A 261 -2.06 17.70 -2.16
C TYR A 261 -0.90 16.74 -2.37
N MET A 262 -1.15 15.67 -3.12
CA MET A 262 -0.18 14.60 -3.33
C MET A 262 -0.18 14.17 -4.80
N VAL A 263 1.00 14.05 -5.37
CA VAL A 263 1.25 13.35 -6.62
C VAL A 263 1.76 11.96 -6.24
N ALA A 264 0.96 10.92 -6.52
CA ALA A 264 1.30 9.56 -6.12
C ALA A 264 2.32 8.92 -7.05
N GLU A 265 2.33 9.34 -8.31
CA GLU A 265 3.31 8.92 -9.30
C GLU A 265 3.86 10.14 -10.02
N PHE A 266 5.16 10.35 -9.89
CA PHE A 266 5.90 11.38 -10.60
C PHE A 266 7.15 10.76 -11.20
N TYR A 267 7.12 10.53 -12.51
CA TYR A 267 8.20 9.90 -13.25
C TYR A 267 8.57 10.75 -14.48
N PRO A 268 9.87 10.91 -14.80
CA PRO A 268 10.31 11.85 -15.85
C PRO A 268 10.08 11.34 -17.28
N GLY A 269 9.52 10.18 -17.45
CA GLY A 269 9.27 9.51 -18.73
C GLY A 269 9.56 8.01 -18.67
N TRP A 270 9.50 7.41 -19.84
CA TRP A 270 9.71 5.99 -20.06
C TRP A 270 11.17 5.67 -20.43
#